data_7ffa379b32bb62e07f46897a9657bd32
#
_entry.id   7ffa379b32bb62e07f46897a9657bd32
#
_cell.length_a   1.000
_cell.length_b   1.000
_cell.length_c   1.000
_cell.angle_alpha   90.00
_cell.angle_beta   90.00
_cell.angle_gamma   90.00
#
_symmetry.space_group_name_H-M   'P 1'
#
loop_
_entity.id
_entity.type
_entity.pdbx_description
1 polymer ?
#
loop_
_entity_poly.entity_id
_entity_poly.type
_entity_poly.pdbx_seq_one_letter_code
_entity_poly.pdbx_strand_id
1 'polypeptide(L)'
;MSAARAGPVARGARILVRLALGRLFRLRLEGAPPRTGPYVLIANHQGWADPFVLIALLPAEPRIHFMGDRQAVRSHWWKRAAIAAVGGLVLIDRTVALDRSAIADALKVLQGGGVLALFPEGRVSRREADLAPFERGSGWLAFRARAPVVPVWLRGTAELYLGRELVVTVGPARVAPDGPPTKPAIDAFTHELEADVAALARPWSEPVGATKRWRWLTNIL
;
A
#
# COMPACT_ATOMS: atom_id res chain seq x y z
N MET A 1 21.23 0.17 -9.96
CA MET A 1 20.49 1.32 -9.40
C MET A 1 19.97 0.92 -8.03
N SER A 2 20.21 1.73 -6.99
CA SER A 2 19.72 1.44 -5.63
C SER A 2 18.18 1.40 -5.61
N ALA A 3 17.59 0.38 -4.96
CA ALA A 3 16.13 0.27 -4.79
C ALA A 3 15.52 1.47 -4.02
N ALA A 4 16.35 2.20 -3.26
CA ALA A 4 15.92 3.37 -2.49
C ALA A 4 15.66 4.63 -3.32
N ARG A 5 16.24 4.76 -4.52
CA ARG A 5 16.17 5.99 -5.31
C ARG A 5 15.17 5.89 -6.47
N ALA A 6 14.33 6.90 -6.58
CA ALA A 6 13.47 7.09 -7.73
C ALA A 6 14.25 7.79 -8.86
N GLY A 7 14.27 7.20 -10.05
CA GLY A 7 14.85 7.86 -11.23
C GLY A 7 14.02 9.09 -11.65
N PRO A 8 14.58 9.96 -12.53
CA PRO A 8 13.91 11.21 -12.95
C PRO A 8 12.53 10.96 -13.60
N VAL A 9 12.39 9.90 -14.37
CA VAL A 9 11.11 9.50 -15.00
C VAL A 9 10.07 9.17 -13.93
N ALA A 10 10.43 8.38 -12.92
CA ALA A 10 9.53 8.02 -11.82
C ALA A 10 9.12 9.25 -10.99
N ARG A 11 10.04 10.19 -10.76
CA ARG A 11 9.71 11.45 -10.08
C ARG A 11 8.74 12.30 -10.89
N GLY A 12 8.97 12.46 -12.20
CA GLY A 12 8.08 13.19 -13.10
C GLY A 12 6.68 12.55 -13.15
N ALA A 13 6.61 11.23 -13.32
CA ALA A 13 5.36 10.48 -13.33
C ALA A 13 4.58 10.63 -12.00
N ARG A 14 5.26 10.63 -10.85
CA ARG A 14 4.63 10.88 -9.53
C ARG A 14 4.02 12.28 -9.44
N ILE A 15 4.73 13.30 -9.94
CA ILE A 15 4.20 14.67 -9.97
C ILE A 15 2.91 14.70 -10.80
N LEU A 16 2.91 14.08 -11.97
CA LEU A 16 1.71 14.00 -12.82
C LEU A 16 0.56 13.29 -12.12
N VAL A 17 0.80 12.15 -11.46
CA VAL A 17 -0.22 11.43 -10.67
C VAL A 17 -0.76 12.33 -9.55
N ARG A 18 0.11 13.02 -8.81
CA ARG A 18 -0.30 13.93 -7.74
C ARG A 18 -1.15 15.09 -8.26
N LEU A 19 -0.77 15.69 -9.37
CA LEU A 19 -1.52 16.78 -9.99
C LEU A 19 -2.88 16.29 -10.51
N ALA A 20 -2.93 15.15 -11.19
CA ALA A 20 -4.16 14.56 -11.70
C ALA A 20 -5.13 14.21 -10.56
N LEU A 21 -4.65 13.50 -9.53
CA LEU A 21 -5.47 13.18 -8.38
C LEU A 21 -5.89 14.43 -7.59
N GLY A 22 -5.01 15.42 -7.44
CA GLY A 22 -5.31 16.67 -6.74
C GLY A 22 -6.34 17.56 -7.45
N ARG A 23 -6.51 17.41 -8.78
CA ARG A 23 -7.58 18.08 -9.51
C ARG A 23 -8.95 17.39 -9.37
N LEU A 24 -8.93 16.09 -9.13
CA LEU A 24 -10.14 15.27 -9.01
C LEU A 24 -10.61 15.13 -7.56
N PHE A 25 -9.65 15.08 -6.62
CA PHE A 25 -9.88 14.72 -5.22
C PHE A 25 -9.17 15.68 -4.28
N ARG A 26 -9.65 15.74 -3.05
CA ARG A 26 -8.95 16.45 -1.96
C ARG A 26 -8.02 15.48 -1.26
N LEU A 27 -6.72 15.63 -1.48
CA LEU A 27 -5.70 14.74 -0.95
C LEU A 27 -5.21 15.23 0.42
N ARG A 28 -5.19 14.35 1.42
CA ARG A 28 -4.73 14.66 2.78
C ARG A 28 -3.80 13.56 3.30
N LEU A 29 -2.70 13.97 3.88
CA LEU A 29 -1.76 13.10 4.59
C LEU A 29 -1.78 13.44 6.08
N GLU A 30 -1.98 12.45 6.93
CA GLU A 30 -1.92 12.53 8.38
C GLU A 30 -0.77 11.65 8.89
N GLY A 31 0.08 12.19 9.75
CA GLY A 31 1.32 11.55 10.14
C GLY A 31 2.39 11.60 9.05
N ALA A 32 3.49 10.90 9.27
CA ALA A 32 4.60 10.84 8.31
C ALA A 32 5.31 9.49 8.38
N PRO A 33 5.64 8.87 7.25
CA PRO A 33 6.46 7.67 7.23
C PRO A 33 7.92 8.01 7.58
N PRO A 34 8.74 6.99 7.92
CA PRO A 34 10.17 7.17 8.08
C PRO A 34 10.79 7.83 6.83
N ARG A 35 11.71 8.78 7.04
CA ARG A 35 12.39 9.50 5.95
C ARG A 35 13.40 8.64 5.21
N THR A 36 13.85 7.58 5.85
CA THR A 36 14.84 6.64 5.32
C THR A 36 14.30 5.21 5.40
N GLY A 37 14.65 4.38 4.41
CA GLY A 37 14.35 2.94 4.42
C GLY A 37 15.51 2.11 4.98
N PRO A 38 15.36 0.78 4.97
CA PRO A 38 14.17 0.06 4.47
C PRO A 38 13.02 0.04 5.47
N TYR A 39 11.80 -0.07 4.98
CA TYR A 39 10.63 -0.44 5.78
C TYR A 39 9.56 -1.15 4.93
N VAL A 40 8.70 -1.92 5.60
CA VAL A 40 7.50 -2.48 5.00
C VAL A 40 6.33 -1.55 5.32
N LEU A 41 5.56 -1.17 4.33
CA LEU A 41 4.32 -0.41 4.49
C LEU A 41 3.16 -1.38 4.34
N ILE A 42 2.26 -1.40 5.31
CA ILE A 42 1.05 -2.21 5.26
C ILE A 42 -0.17 -1.30 5.30
N ALA A 43 -1.13 -1.54 4.40
CA ALA A 43 -2.33 -0.72 4.30
C ALA A 43 -3.57 -1.58 4.03
N ASN A 44 -4.75 -1.07 4.44
CA ASN A 44 -6.02 -1.60 3.97
C ASN A 44 -6.18 -1.38 2.46
N HIS A 45 -7.01 -2.21 1.80
CA HIS A 45 -7.20 -2.18 0.34
C HIS A 45 -8.67 -1.98 -0.02
N GLN A 46 -9.03 -0.76 -0.43
CA GLN A 46 -10.43 -0.38 -0.70
C GLN A 46 -10.73 -0.20 -2.19
N GLY A 47 -9.72 0.07 -3.01
CA GLY A 47 -9.96 0.31 -4.43
C GLY A 47 -8.69 0.38 -5.28
N TRP A 48 -8.90 0.49 -6.58
CA TRP A 48 -7.82 0.57 -7.56
C TRP A 48 -6.92 1.81 -7.37
N ALA A 49 -7.46 2.86 -6.76
CA ALA A 49 -6.74 4.12 -6.58
C ALA A 49 -5.72 4.07 -5.44
N ASP A 50 -5.80 3.09 -4.53
CA ASP A 50 -4.96 3.00 -3.33
C ASP A 50 -3.46 3.15 -3.61
N PRO A 51 -2.84 2.40 -4.53
CA PRO A 51 -1.41 2.54 -4.80
C PRO A 51 -1.07 3.92 -5.36
N PHE A 52 -1.95 4.52 -6.15
CA PHE A 52 -1.73 5.86 -6.72
C PHE A 52 -1.87 6.96 -5.67
N VAL A 53 -2.79 6.81 -4.72
CA VAL A 53 -2.96 7.74 -3.59
C VAL A 53 -1.74 7.68 -2.67
N LEU A 54 -1.24 6.48 -2.35
CA LEU A 54 0.00 6.31 -1.61
C LEU A 54 1.19 6.97 -2.33
N ILE A 55 1.33 6.75 -3.64
CA ILE A 55 2.38 7.37 -4.45
C ILE A 55 2.25 8.90 -4.46
N ALA A 56 1.05 9.44 -4.55
CA ALA A 56 0.82 10.88 -4.61
C ALA A 56 1.15 11.59 -3.29
N LEU A 57 0.86 10.94 -2.16
CA LEU A 57 0.93 11.57 -0.84
C LEU A 57 2.22 11.27 -0.07
N LEU A 58 2.78 10.06 -0.22
CA LEU A 58 4.00 9.70 0.49
C LEU A 58 5.25 10.28 -0.20
N PRO A 59 6.40 10.38 0.49
CA PRO A 59 7.65 10.84 -0.11
C PRO A 59 8.07 10.03 -1.34
N ALA A 60 8.81 10.67 -2.26
CA ALA A 60 9.34 9.98 -3.44
C ALA A 60 10.50 9.03 -3.09
N GLU A 61 11.18 9.32 -2.02
CA GLU A 61 12.30 8.53 -1.49
C GLU A 61 12.08 8.27 -0.01
N PRO A 62 12.36 7.04 0.47
CA PRO A 62 12.79 5.87 -0.33
C PRO A 62 11.68 5.39 -1.28
N ARG A 63 12.09 4.83 -2.43
CA ARG A 63 11.17 4.39 -3.49
C ARG A 63 10.24 3.28 -3.01
N ILE A 64 8.95 3.43 -3.28
CA ILE A 64 7.92 2.44 -2.93
C ILE A 64 7.80 1.40 -4.04
N HIS A 65 7.79 0.12 -3.65
CA HIS A 65 7.52 -1.02 -4.50
C HIS A 65 6.27 -1.73 -3.99
N PHE A 66 5.27 -1.91 -4.83
CA PHE A 66 4.04 -2.61 -4.46
C PHE A 66 4.16 -4.10 -4.72
N MET A 67 3.69 -4.91 -3.77
CA MET A 67 3.48 -6.33 -4.03
C MET A 67 2.08 -6.51 -4.60
N GLY A 68 1.99 -7.13 -5.78
CA GLY A 68 0.73 -7.33 -6.48
C GLY A 68 0.61 -8.74 -7.04
N ASP A 69 -0.62 -9.26 -7.09
CA ASP A 69 -0.92 -10.55 -7.68
C ASP A 69 -0.63 -10.54 -9.19
N ARG A 70 0.18 -11.49 -9.65
CA ARG A 70 0.57 -11.66 -11.05
C ARG A 70 -0.65 -11.85 -11.96
N GLN A 71 -1.68 -12.55 -11.52
CA GLN A 71 -2.89 -12.79 -12.32
C GLN A 71 -3.74 -11.54 -12.42
N ALA A 72 -3.99 -10.86 -11.30
CA ALA A 72 -4.77 -9.63 -11.26
C ALA A 72 -4.13 -8.52 -12.11
N VAL A 73 -2.80 -8.48 -12.16
CA VAL A 73 -2.05 -7.48 -12.94
C VAL A 73 -1.97 -7.83 -14.44
N ARG A 74 -2.07 -9.13 -14.81
CA ARG A 74 -2.06 -9.54 -16.22
C ARG A 74 -3.30 -9.10 -16.99
N SER A 75 -4.47 -9.11 -16.36
CA SER A 75 -5.73 -8.70 -16.97
C SER A 75 -5.76 -7.21 -17.34
N HIS A 76 -4.87 -6.39 -16.75
CA HIS A 76 -4.84 -4.93 -16.94
C HIS A 76 -3.38 -4.46 -17.09
N TRP A 77 -2.74 -4.80 -18.21
CA TRP A 77 -1.33 -4.50 -18.47
C TRP A 77 -0.94 -3.03 -18.27
N TRP A 78 -1.83 -2.10 -18.58
CA TRP A 78 -1.60 -0.67 -18.42
C TRP A 78 -1.55 -0.21 -16.96
N LYS A 79 -2.31 -0.85 -16.03
CA LYS A 79 -2.17 -0.61 -14.58
C LYS A 79 -0.79 -1.00 -14.10
N ARG A 80 -0.32 -2.17 -14.57
CA ARG A 80 1.04 -2.63 -14.31
C ARG A 80 2.06 -1.61 -14.78
N ALA A 81 1.93 -1.14 -16.01
CA ALA A 81 2.83 -0.14 -16.58
C ALA A 81 2.79 1.17 -15.78
N ALA A 82 1.60 1.64 -15.38
CA ALA A 82 1.44 2.85 -14.59
C ALA A 82 2.07 2.73 -13.19
N ILE A 83 1.79 1.64 -12.46
CA ILE A 83 2.40 1.42 -11.13
C ILE A 83 3.92 1.26 -11.24
N ALA A 84 4.40 0.52 -12.24
CA ALA A 84 5.83 0.33 -12.45
C ALA A 84 6.56 1.62 -12.84
N ALA A 85 5.90 2.52 -13.56
CA ALA A 85 6.46 3.82 -13.96
C ALA A 85 6.64 4.76 -12.76
N VAL A 86 5.68 4.81 -11.83
CA VAL A 86 5.70 5.75 -10.70
C VAL A 86 6.31 5.17 -9.43
N GLY A 87 6.27 3.86 -9.26
CA GLY A 87 6.85 3.11 -8.14
C GLY A 87 7.70 1.96 -8.63
N GLY A 88 7.64 0.85 -7.92
CA GLY A 88 8.14 -0.45 -8.32
C GLY A 88 7.04 -1.49 -8.17
N LEU A 89 7.22 -2.66 -8.77
CA LEU A 89 6.25 -3.73 -8.67
C LEU A 89 6.98 -5.05 -8.44
N VAL A 90 6.60 -5.75 -7.37
CA VAL A 90 6.99 -7.13 -7.07
C VAL A 90 5.77 -8.00 -7.33
N LEU A 91 5.87 -8.92 -8.29
CA LEU A 91 4.74 -9.76 -8.69
C LEU A 91 4.79 -11.09 -7.95
N ILE A 92 3.74 -11.38 -7.19
CA ILE A 92 3.55 -12.66 -6.50
C ILE A 92 2.56 -13.54 -7.28
N ASP A 93 2.88 -14.82 -7.39
CA ASP A 93 1.97 -15.84 -7.90
C ASP A 93 1.27 -16.52 -6.71
N ARG A 94 -0.02 -16.21 -6.53
CA ARG A 94 -0.83 -16.73 -5.42
C ARG A 94 -1.36 -18.13 -5.66
N THR A 95 -1.13 -18.70 -6.85
CA THR A 95 -1.53 -20.09 -7.16
C THR A 95 -0.55 -21.11 -6.60
N VAL A 96 0.66 -20.68 -6.26
CA VAL A 96 1.67 -21.53 -5.64
C VAL A 96 1.72 -21.27 -4.13
N ALA A 97 1.91 -22.33 -3.36
CA ALA A 97 1.94 -22.23 -1.89
C ALA A 97 3.06 -21.31 -1.36
N LEU A 98 4.16 -21.15 -2.10
CA LEU A 98 5.29 -20.31 -1.75
C LEU A 98 6.00 -19.83 -3.03
N ASP A 99 5.77 -18.58 -3.41
CA ASP A 99 6.52 -17.96 -4.51
C ASP A 99 7.87 -17.43 -4.02
N ARG A 100 8.88 -18.30 -4.10
CA ARG A 100 10.26 -17.98 -3.66
C ARG A 100 10.85 -16.83 -4.46
N SER A 101 10.47 -16.66 -5.72
CA SER A 101 10.99 -15.59 -6.58
C SER A 101 10.46 -14.23 -6.12
N ALA A 102 9.16 -14.13 -5.85
CA ALA A 102 8.55 -12.92 -5.31
C ALA A 102 9.12 -12.52 -3.95
N ILE A 103 9.35 -13.51 -3.07
CA ILE A 103 9.99 -13.29 -1.77
C ILE A 103 11.42 -12.77 -1.95
N ALA A 104 12.22 -13.38 -2.83
CA ALA A 104 13.57 -12.93 -3.10
C ALA A 104 13.61 -11.50 -3.63
N ASP A 105 12.69 -11.14 -4.53
CA ASP A 105 12.59 -9.80 -5.07
C ASP A 105 12.13 -8.78 -4.01
N ALA A 106 11.18 -9.14 -3.15
CA ALA A 106 10.76 -8.33 -2.01
C ALA A 106 11.93 -8.05 -1.05
N LEU A 107 12.70 -9.07 -0.71
CA LEU A 107 13.88 -8.92 0.15
C LEU A 107 14.98 -8.07 -0.51
N LYS A 108 15.21 -8.20 -1.83
CA LYS A 108 16.15 -7.33 -2.56
C LYS A 108 15.74 -5.86 -2.51
N VAL A 109 14.43 -5.56 -2.60
CA VAL A 109 13.91 -4.18 -2.44
C VAL A 109 14.30 -3.62 -1.09
N LEU A 110 14.04 -4.36 -0.01
CA LEU A 110 14.35 -3.95 1.35
C LEU A 110 15.85 -3.86 1.60
N GLN A 111 16.65 -4.83 1.16
CA GLN A 111 18.12 -4.79 1.24
C GLN A 111 18.73 -3.60 0.49
N GLY A 112 18.08 -3.17 -0.60
CA GLY A 112 18.46 -1.97 -1.35
C GLY A 112 18.01 -0.66 -0.72
N GLY A 113 17.42 -0.67 0.49
CA GLY A 113 16.93 0.51 1.20
C GLY A 113 15.58 1.04 0.68
N GLY A 114 14.88 0.29 -0.15
CA GLY A 114 13.55 0.63 -0.67
C GLY A 114 12.43 0.36 0.33
N VAL A 115 11.22 0.75 -0.04
CA VAL A 115 9.98 0.47 0.69
C VAL A 115 9.19 -0.60 -0.05
N LEU A 116 8.72 -1.60 0.69
CA LEU A 116 7.80 -2.61 0.17
C LEU A 116 6.40 -2.34 0.71
N ALA A 117 5.45 -2.03 -0.17
CA ALA A 117 4.05 -1.78 0.18
C ALA A 117 3.21 -3.03 -0.06
N LEU A 118 2.45 -3.42 0.96
CA LEU A 118 1.57 -4.59 0.98
C LEU A 118 0.14 -4.18 1.29
N PHE A 119 -0.80 -4.89 0.67
CA PHE A 119 -2.21 -4.92 1.07
C PHE A 119 -2.49 -6.32 1.63
N PRO A 120 -2.28 -6.53 2.95
CA PRO A 120 -2.23 -7.87 3.53
C PRO A 120 -3.58 -8.58 3.59
N GLU A 121 -4.68 -7.89 3.31
CA GLU A 121 -6.02 -8.49 3.16
C GLU A 121 -6.12 -9.44 1.96
N GLY A 122 -5.21 -9.32 0.99
CA GLY A 122 -5.18 -10.14 -0.22
C GLY A 122 -6.37 -9.95 -1.17
N ARG A 123 -7.26 -9.04 -0.85
CA ARG A 123 -8.45 -8.68 -1.64
C ARG A 123 -8.78 -7.19 -1.49
N VAL A 124 -9.59 -6.68 -2.41
CA VAL A 124 -10.12 -5.31 -2.32
C VAL A 124 -11.42 -5.34 -1.52
N SER A 125 -11.49 -4.56 -0.42
CA SER A 125 -12.74 -4.28 0.29
C SER A 125 -13.35 -3.00 -0.30
N ARG A 126 -14.55 -3.09 -0.86
CA ARG A 126 -15.24 -1.94 -1.45
C ARG A 126 -16.09 -1.17 -0.44
N ARG A 127 -15.80 -1.29 0.85
CA ARG A 127 -16.53 -0.62 1.93
C ARG A 127 -15.56 0.22 2.75
N GLU A 128 -15.97 1.46 3.04
CA GLU A 128 -15.23 2.31 3.97
C GLU A 128 -15.19 1.67 5.36
N ALA A 129 -14.06 1.82 6.04
CA ALA A 129 -13.82 1.30 7.39
C ALA A 129 -13.88 -0.25 7.53
N ASP A 130 -14.04 -1.00 6.42
CA ASP A 130 -13.99 -2.45 6.43
C ASP A 130 -12.52 -2.90 6.30
N LEU A 131 -12.11 -3.81 7.20
CA LEU A 131 -10.78 -4.40 7.21
C LEU A 131 -10.93 -5.92 7.27
N ALA A 132 -10.45 -6.60 6.24
CA ALA A 132 -10.43 -8.06 6.26
C ALA A 132 -9.22 -8.58 7.05
N PRO A 133 -9.29 -9.80 7.60
CA PRO A 133 -8.16 -10.41 8.29
C PRO A 133 -6.91 -10.45 7.42
N PHE A 134 -5.76 -10.19 8.04
CA PHE A 134 -4.48 -10.17 7.35
C PHE A 134 -3.97 -11.56 7.05
N GLU A 135 -3.44 -11.73 5.84
CA GLU A 135 -2.74 -12.95 5.49
C GLU A 135 -1.41 -13.04 6.26
N ARG A 136 -1.10 -14.23 6.77
CA ARG A 136 0.13 -14.54 7.54
C ARG A 136 1.42 -14.13 6.82
N GLY A 137 1.39 -14.04 5.49
CA GLY A 137 2.54 -13.64 4.69
C GLY A 137 3.14 -12.30 5.07
N SER A 138 2.32 -11.35 5.54
CA SER A 138 2.78 -10.02 5.99
C SER A 138 3.66 -10.10 7.23
N GLY A 139 3.21 -10.82 8.26
CA GLY A 139 3.99 -11.05 9.48
C GLY A 139 5.26 -11.86 9.20
N TRP A 140 5.16 -12.92 8.40
CA TRP A 140 6.33 -13.71 8.02
C TRP A 140 7.40 -12.87 7.30
N LEU A 141 6.98 -12.03 6.36
CA LEU A 141 7.89 -11.15 5.63
C LEU A 141 8.58 -10.15 6.56
N ALA A 142 7.85 -9.58 7.52
CA ALA A 142 8.39 -8.65 8.50
C ALA A 142 9.50 -9.32 9.36
N PHE A 143 9.25 -10.54 9.85
CA PHE A 143 10.28 -11.32 10.56
C PHE A 143 11.50 -11.58 9.68
N ARG A 144 11.27 -11.96 8.42
CA ARG A 144 12.36 -12.33 7.51
C ARG A 144 13.20 -11.15 7.09
N ALA A 145 12.57 -10.00 6.89
CA ALA A 145 13.22 -8.77 6.46
C ALA A 145 13.92 -8.02 7.59
N ARG A 146 13.52 -8.25 8.85
CA ARG A 146 13.96 -7.45 10.02
C ARG A 146 13.86 -5.96 9.80
N ALA A 147 12.89 -5.55 8.99
CA ALA A 147 12.62 -4.16 8.66
C ALA A 147 11.41 -3.66 9.48
N PRO A 148 11.39 -2.38 9.88
CA PRO A 148 10.24 -1.80 10.52
C PRO A 148 9.00 -1.93 9.62
N VAL A 149 7.83 -2.15 10.21
CA VAL A 149 6.53 -2.20 9.53
C VAL A 149 5.76 -0.94 9.90
N VAL A 150 5.35 -0.18 8.89
CA VAL A 150 4.63 1.08 9.04
C VAL A 150 3.16 0.83 8.68
N PRO A 151 2.24 0.89 9.66
CA PRO A 151 0.82 0.76 9.40
C PRO A 151 0.27 2.03 8.77
N VAL A 152 -0.62 1.86 7.79
CA VAL A 152 -1.26 2.95 7.06
C VAL A 152 -2.74 2.65 6.90
N TRP A 153 -3.58 3.67 7.07
CA TRP A 153 -5.00 3.61 6.76
C TRP A 153 -5.34 4.50 5.58
N LEU A 154 -5.97 3.90 4.57
CA LEU A 154 -6.54 4.59 3.42
C LEU A 154 -8.04 4.82 3.67
N ARG A 155 -8.51 6.04 3.45
CA ARG A 155 -9.91 6.43 3.57
C ARG A 155 -10.37 7.18 2.34
N GLY A 156 -11.60 6.93 1.89
CA GLY A 156 -12.21 7.61 0.77
C GLY A 156 -12.03 6.91 -0.57
N THR A 157 -11.23 5.85 -0.65
CA THR A 157 -10.92 5.15 -1.91
C THR A 157 -11.91 4.03 -2.26
N ALA A 158 -12.79 3.63 -1.33
CA ALA A 158 -13.84 2.65 -1.59
C ALA A 158 -14.89 3.15 -2.61
N GLU A 159 -15.17 4.45 -2.60
CA GLU A 159 -16.05 5.10 -3.56
C GLU A 159 -15.44 6.41 -4.03
N LEU A 160 -15.23 6.58 -5.34
CA LEU A 160 -14.60 7.75 -5.94
C LEU A 160 -15.63 8.62 -6.64
N TYR A 161 -15.59 9.93 -6.36
CA TYR A 161 -16.36 10.97 -7.07
C TYR A 161 -15.60 12.30 -7.02
N LEU A 162 -15.94 13.23 -7.89
CA LEU A 162 -15.25 14.52 -7.99
C LEU A 162 -15.31 15.28 -6.66
N GLY A 163 -14.15 15.69 -6.17
CA GLY A 163 -14.01 16.43 -4.91
C GLY A 163 -14.02 15.56 -3.65
N ARG A 164 -14.07 14.21 -3.79
CA ARG A 164 -13.95 13.28 -2.66
C ARG A 164 -12.66 13.55 -1.90
N GLU A 165 -12.73 13.53 -0.56
CA GLU A 165 -11.54 13.55 0.27
C GLU A 165 -10.92 12.16 0.34
N LEU A 166 -9.63 12.06 -0.03
CA LEU A 166 -8.82 10.85 0.09
C LEU A 166 -7.74 11.10 1.13
N VAL A 167 -7.76 10.31 2.20
CA VAL A 167 -6.86 10.49 3.34
C VAL A 167 -5.96 9.29 3.46
N VAL A 168 -4.68 9.55 3.67
CA VAL A 168 -3.67 8.56 4.09
C VAL A 168 -3.26 8.91 5.51
N THR A 169 -3.55 8.03 6.45
CA THR A 169 -3.12 8.16 7.85
C THR A 169 -1.98 7.18 8.10
N VAL A 170 -0.82 7.70 8.53
CA VAL A 170 0.39 6.91 8.80
C VAL A 170 0.56 6.76 10.30
N GLY A 171 0.66 5.52 10.76
CA GLY A 171 0.88 5.20 12.17
C GLY A 171 2.36 5.01 12.54
N PRO A 172 2.64 4.75 13.82
CA PRO A 172 3.98 4.46 14.30
C PRO A 172 4.51 3.14 13.74
N ALA A 173 5.80 3.10 13.43
CA ALA A 173 6.44 1.89 12.96
C ALA A 173 6.54 0.84 14.08
N ARG A 174 6.30 -0.43 13.73
CA ARG A 174 6.47 -1.59 14.60
C ARG A 174 7.58 -2.48 14.07
N VAL A 175 8.35 -3.07 14.96
CA VAL A 175 9.41 -4.03 14.61
C VAL A 175 8.98 -5.42 15.06
N ALA A 176 9.25 -6.44 14.23
CA ALA A 176 9.01 -7.82 14.62
C ALA A 176 9.83 -8.17 15.86
N PRO A 177 9.28 -8.96 16.81
CA PRO A 177 9.99 -9.35 18.00
C PRO A 177 11.24 -10.19 17.65
N ASP A 178 12.23 -10.15 18.53
CA ASP A 178 13.42 -10.99 18.40
C ASP A 178 13.06 -12.47 18.55
N GLY A 179 13.81 -13.31 17.85
CA GLY A 179 13.66 -14.77 17.92
C GLY A 179 13.33 -15.41 16.56
N PRO A 180 13.16 -16.74 16.57
CA PRO A 180 12.86 -17.48 15.35
C PRO A 180 11.43 -17.21 14.88
N PRO A 181 11.18 -17.15 13.56
CA PRO A 181 9.84 -16.94 12.98
C PRO A 181 8.99 -18.24 13.10
N THR A 182 8.63 -18.62 14.31
CA THR A 182 7.74 -19.76 14.55
C THR A 182 6.31 -19.41 14.09
N LYS A 183 5.52 -20.43 13.77
CA LYS A 183 4.13 -20.22 13.33
C LYS A 183 3.31 -19.40 14.33
N PRO A 184 3.33 -19.69 15.66
CA PRO A 184 2.62 -18.87 16.64
C PRO A 184 3.12 -17.40 16.70
N ALA A 185 4.44 -17.19 16.61
CA ALA A 185 5.01 -15.85 16.65
C ALA A 185 4.61 -15.02 15.42
N ILE A 186 4.60 -15.63 14.24
CA ILE A 186 4.15 -15.00 13.00
C ILE A 186 2.66 -14.65 13.09
N ASP A 187 1.82 -15.56 13.59
CA ASP A 187 0.38 -15.34 13.73
C ASP A 187 0.11 -14.21 14.72
N ALA A 188 0.73 -14.23 15.89
CA ALA A 188 0.58 -13.17 16.89
C ALA A 188 1.00 -11.81 16.31
N PHE A 189 2.16 -11.73 15.66
CA PHE A 189 2.64 -10.50 15.06
C PHE A 189 1.74 -10.00 13.91
N THR A 190 1.19 -10.91 13.10
CA THR A 190 0.22 -10.56 12.05
C THR A 190 -1.03 -9.92 12.64
N HIS A 191 -1.56 -10.45 13.75
CA HIS A 191 -2.70 -9.86 14.46
C HIS A 191 -2.36 -8.49 15.08
N GLU A 192 -1.15 -8.31 15.61
CA GLU A 192 -0.70 -6.99 16.09
C GLU A 192 -0.66 -5.96 14.95
N LEU A 193 -0.14 -6.34 13.78
CA LEU A 193 -0.11 -5.48 12.60
C LEU A 193 -1.52 -5.12 12.10
N GLU A 194 -2.45 -6.08 12.13
CA GLU A 194 -3.85 -5.86 11.79
C GLU A 194 -4.49 -4.86 12.76
N ALA A 195 -4.26 -5.05 14.06
CA ALA A 195 -4.75 -4.13 15.09
C ALA A 195 -4.16 -2.72 14.95
N ASP A 196 -2.88 -2.59 14.60
CA ASP A 196 -2.24 -1.29 14.36
C ASP A 196 -2.88 -0.55 13.18
N VAL A 197 -3.18 -1.25 12.08
CA VAL A 197 -3.88 -0.66 10.93
C VAL A 197 -5.31 -0.30 11.30
N ALA A 198 -6.04 -1.18 12.00
CA ALA A 198 -7.40 -0.92 12.46
C ALA A 198 -7.50 0.27 13.41
N ALA A 199 -6.50 0.48 14.28
CA ALA A 199 -6.44 1.60 15.22
C ALA A 199 -6.33 2.97 14.52
N LEU A 200 -5.88 3.01 13.26
CA LEU A 200 -5.83 4.22 12.44
C LEU A 200 -7.17 4.55 11.77
N ALA A 201 -8.11 3.60 11.77
CA ALA A 201 -9.42 3.81 11.18
C ALA A 201 -10.17 4.94 11.90
N ARG A 202 -10.65 5.90 11.12
CA ARG A 202 -11.49 6.97 11.65
C ARG A 202 -12.89 6.87 11.06
N PRO A 203 -13.94 7.14 11.85
CA PRO A 203 -15.29 7.16 11.32
C PRO A 203 -15.38 8.10 10.11
N TRP A 204 -16.01 7.62 9.06
CA TRP A 204 -16.35 8.43 7.90
C TRP A 204 -17.83 8.78 7.95
N SER A 205 -18.14 10.06 7.91
CA SER A 205 -19.49 10.54 7.65
C SER A 205 -19.49 11.24 6.30
N GLU A 206 -20.39 10.81 5.44
CA GLU A 206 -20.61 11.48 4.16
C GLU A 206 -21.21 12.89 4.43
N PRO A 207 -20.70 13.95 3.79
CA PRO A 207 -21.33 15.25 3.87
C PRO A 207 -22.78 15.17 3.41
N VAL A 208 -23.71 15.64 4.24
CA VAL A 208 -25.15 15.65 3.91
C VAL A 208 -25.37 16.47 2.64
N GLY A 209 -26.09 15.88 1.65
CA GLY A 209 -26.41 16.56 0.38
C GLY A 209 -25.26 16.62 -0.63
N ALA A 210 -24.17 15.89 -0.42
CA ALA A 210 -23.08 15.84 -1.40
C ALA A 210 -23.54 15.26 -2.74
N THR A 211 -23.43 16.07 -3.80
CA THR A 211 -23.68 15.59 -5.16
C THR A 211 -22.48 14.79 -5.63
N LYS A 212 -22.61 13.47 -5.70
CA LYS A 212 -21.52 12.56 -6.12
C LYS A 212 -21.38 12.56 -7.66
N ARG A 213 -20.79 13.62 -8.21
CA ARG A 213 -20.50 13.70 -9.64
C ARG A 213 -19.36 12.76 -10.00
N TRP A 214 -19.46 12.11 -11.17
CA TRP A 214 -18.43 11.20 -11.71
C TRP A 214 -18.17 9.94 -10.86
N ARG A 215 -19.21 9.37 -10.26
CA ARG A 215 -19.10 8.09 -9.51
C ARG A 215 -18.53 6.93 -10.33
N TRP A 216 -18.60 7.02 -11.66
CA TRP A 216 -17.98 6.05 -12.56
C TRP A 216 -16.47 5.92 -12.33
N LEU A 217 -15.81 6.93 -11.73
CA LEU A 217 -14.40 6.86 -11.32
C LEU A 217 -14.12 5.67 -10.39
N THR A 218 -15.09 5.22 -9.60
CA THR A 218 -14.97 4.05 -8.72
C THR A 218 -14.74 2.76 -9.52
N ASN A 219 -15.30 2.69 -10.73
CA ASN A 219 -15.34 1.48 -11.55
C ASN A 219 -14.51 1.60 -12.85
N ILE A 220 -13.57 2.53 -12.91
CA ILE A 220 -12.66 2.66 -14.06
C ILE A 220 -11.84 1.38 -14.26
N LEU A 221 -11.69 0.59 -13.20
CA LEU A 221 -10.77 -0.55 -13.14
C LEU A 221 -11.38 -1.77 -12.47
#